data_6323fa030c6ffa9fcef4361f2acc9e5a
#
_entry.id   6323fa030c6ffa9fcef4361f2acc9e5a
#
_cell.length_a   1.000
_cell.length_b   1.000
_cell.length_c   1.000
_cell.angle_alpha   90.00
_cell.angle_beta   90.00
_cell.angle_gamma   90.00
#
_symmetry.space_group_name_H-M   'P 1'
#
loop_
_entity.id
_entity.type
_entity.pdbx_description
1 polymer ?
#
loop_
_entity_poly.entity_id
_entity_poly.type
_entity_poly.pdbx_seq_one_letter_code
_entity_poly.pdbx_strand_id
1 'polypeptide(L)'
;MENVFELLEKPYWVVDILPKQVPKDSAGQYFKVEQYFLKRRPALCEKFVRVLLKLNCYLDMEVSEDGESWTLNLAPEALEQAISAYMNGGPTNAMLYVFLRLEKTLIVIDWDSTNMTLYNPSETLLELVRELVVPEGLYVWKP
;
A
#
# COMPACT_ATOMS: atom_id res chain seq x y z
N MET A 1 14.62 -18.39 -10.60
CA MET A 1 14.05 -17.04 -10.39
C MET A 1 12.90 -17.13 -9.40
N GLU A 2 12.97 -16.37 -8.35
CA GLU A 2 11.96 -16.41 -7.29
C GLU A 2 10.63 -15.83 -7.81
N ASN A 3 9.53 -16.55 -7.57
CA ASN A 3 8.21 -16.07 -7.94
C ASN A 3 7.72 -15.05 -6.89
N VAL A 4 7.60 -13.80 -7.30
CA VAL A 4 7.16 -12.71 -6.40
C VAL A 4 5.82 -13.02 -5.75
N PHE A 5 4.91 -13.70 -6.46
CA PHE A 5 3.57 -14.00 -5.94
C PHE A 5 3.56 -15.05 -4.83
N GLU A 6 4.65 -15.77 -4.60
CA GLU A 6 4.75 -16.65 -3.44
C GLU A 6 4.73 -15.84 -2.14
N LEU A 7 5.10 -14.56 -2.20
CA LEU A 7 5.05 -13.67 -1.04
C LEU A 7 3.63 -13.42 -0.54
N LEU A 8 2.62 -13.59 -1.39
CA LEU A 8 1.22 -13.45 -0.99
C LEU A 8 0.78 -14.49 0.04
N GLU A 9 1.55 -15.56 0.21
CA GLU A 9 1.28 -16.60 1.21
C GLU A 9 2.00 -16.34 2.53
N LYS A 10 2.83 -15.30 2.59
CA LYS A 10 3.58 -14.94 3.79
C LYS A 10 2.75 -14.06 4.72
N PRO A 11 3.15 -13.96 6.00
CA PRO A 11 2.50 -13.02 6.91
C PRO A 11 2.54 -11.61 6.36
N TYR A 12 1.47 -10.85 6.62
CA TYR A 12 1.35 -9.50 6.09
C TYR A 12 0.90 -8.50 7.15
N TRP A 13 1.20 -7.25 6.88
CA TRP A 13 0.77 -6.10 7.68
C TRP A 13 -0.03 -5.17 6.79
N VAL A 14 -0.85 -4.34 7.43
CA VAL A 14 -1.72 -3.40 6.72
C VAL A 14 -1.30 -1.98 7.09
N VAL A 15 -1.15 -1.11 6.08
CA VAL A 15 -1.03 0.34 6.28
C VAL A 15 -2.41 0.92 6.05
N ASP A 16 -2.97 1.55 7.06
CA ASP A 16 -4.39 1.88 7.11
C ASP A 16 -4.61 3.24 7.79
N ILE A 17 -5.81 3.77 7.61
CA ILE A 17 -6.27 4.99 8.29
C ILE A 17 -6.57 4.72 9.77
N LEU A 18 -6.72 3.45 10.16
CA LEU A 18 -7.01 3.05 11.53
C LEU A 18 -5.82 2.27 12.11
N PRO A 19 -5.60 2.34 13.44
CA PRO A 19 -4.43 1.71 14.06
C PRO A 19 -4.55 0.22 14.28
N LYS A 20 -5.76 -0.34 14.14
CA LYS A 20 -6.00 -1.77 14.35
C LYS A 20 -7.34 -2.18 13.75
N GLN A 21 -7.56 -3.48 13.63
CA GLN A 21 -8.81 -4.03 13.11
C GLN A 21 -9.99 -3.60 13.97
N VAL A 22 -11.08 -3.15 13.32
CA VAL A 22 -12.29 -2.74 14.04
C VAL A 22 -13.06 -3.94 14.58
N PRO A 23 -13.77 -3.78 15.71
CA PRO A 23 -14.63 -4.84 16.23
C PRO A 23 -15.75 -5.20 15.26
N LYS A 24 -16.19 -6.45 15.28
CA LYS A 24 -17.25 -6.94 14.39
C LYS A 24 -18.57 -6.20 14.57
N ASP A 25 -18.89 -5.78 15.78
CA ASP A 25 -20.13 -5.07 16.09
C ASP A 25 -20.14 -3.61 15.64
N SER A 26 -19.01 -3.08 15.19
CA SER A 26 -18.93 -1.72 14.66
C SER A 26 -18.94 -1.67 13.12
N ALA A 27 -19.29 -2.79 12.45
CA ALA A 27 -19.23 -2.90 10.99
C ALA A 27 -20.05 -1.83 10.27
N GLY A 28 -21.24 -1.50 10.77
CA GLY A 28 -22.11 -0.47 10.17
C GLY A 28 -21.49 0.92 10.24
N GLN A 29 -20.88 1.27 11.36
CA GLN A 29 -20.22 2.55 11.53
C GLN A 29 -18.90 2.59 10.73
N TYR A 30 -18.15 1.50 10.71
CA TYR A 30 -16.95 1.38 9.90
C TYR A 30 -17.27 1.64 8.42
N PHE A 31 -18.36 1.06 7.92
CA PHE A 31 -18.77 1.25 6.53
C PHE A 31 -19.03 2.72 6.22
N LYS A 32 -19.69 3.44 7.12
CA LYS A 32 -19.95 4.88 6.94
C LYS A 32 -18.66 5.69 6.89
N VAL A 33 -17.72 5.37 7.77
CA VAL A 33 -16.41 6.04 7.81
C VAL A 33 -15.60 5.72 6.55
N GLU A 34 -15.60 4.46 6.13
CA GLU A 34 -14.94 4.04 4.89
C GLU A 34 -15.49 4.81 3.69
N GLN A 35 -16.82 4.93 3.59
CA GLN A 35 -17.43 5.68 2.50
C GLN A 35 -17.05 7.17 2.53
N TYR A 36 -16.91 7.73 3.71
CA TYR A 36 -16.46 9.11 3.86
C TYR A 36 -15.07 9.29 3.23
N PHE A 37 -14.13 8.40 3.52
CA PHE A 37 -12.77 8.46 2.96
C PHE A 37 -12.75 8.13 1.47
N LEU A 38 -13.54 7.16 1.02
CA LEU A 38 -13.59 6.80 -0.40
C LEU A 38 -14.15 7.93 -1.27
N LYS A 39 -15.04 8.75 -0.75
CA LYS A 39 -15.51 9.95 -1.46
C LYS A 39 -14.42 11.01 -1.60
N ARG A 40 -13.37 10.90 -0.81
CA ARG A 40 -12.22 11.82 -0.79
C ARG A 40 -10.94 11.12 -1.20
N ARG A 41 -11.07 10.18 -2.14
CA ARG A 41 -9.95 9.37 -2.62
C ARG A 41 -8.70 10.17 -2.98
N PRO A 42 -8.77 11.31 -3.69
CA PRO A 42 -7.56 12.05 -4.01
C PRO A 42 -6.74 12.45 -2.79
N ALA A 43 -7.38 12.93 -1.74
CA ALA A 43 -6.69 13.32 -0.51
C ALA A 43 -6.10 12.10 0.22
N LEU A 44 -6.84 11.00 0.24
CA LEU A 44 -6.37 9.75 0.83
C LEU A 44 -5.19 9.19 0.03
N CYS A 45 -5.31 9.16 -1.29
CA CYS A 45 -4.28 8.66 -2.18
C CYS A 45 -2.96 9.40 -2.01
N GLU A 46 -2.99 10.71 -1.85
CA GLU A 46 -1.78 11.52 -1.65
C GLU A 46 -0.96 11.04 -0.44
N LYS A 47 -1.62 10.55 0.60
CA LYS A 47 -0.94 10.03 1.78
C LYS A 47 -0.07 8.82 1.43
N PHE A 48 -0.64 7.87 0.69
CA PHE A 48 0.08 6.67 0.27
C PHE A 48 1.18 6.98 -0.74
N VAL A 49 0.93 7.92 -1.65
CA VAL A 49 1.93 8.39 -2.61
C VAL A 49 3.14 8.94 -1.86
N ARG A 50 2.93 9.82 -0.88
CA ARG A 50 4.04 10.40 -0.12
C ARG A 50 4.84 9.35 0.64
N VAL A 51 4.15 8.36 1.22
CA VAL A 51 4.82 7.26 1.92
C VAL A 51 5.73 6.49 0.96
N LEU A 52 5.22 6.10 -0.20
CA LEU A 52 5.99 5.32 -1.17
C LEU A 52 7.12 6.11 -1.82
N LEU A 53 6.90 7.40 -2.10
CA LEU A 53 7.96 8.27 -2.61
C LEU A 53 9.12 8.37 -1.62
N LYS A 54 8.81 8.54 -0.33
CA LYS A 54 9.82 8.62 0.72
C LYS A 54 10.52 7.29 0.93
N LEU A 55 9.75 6.19 0.88
CA LEU A 55 10.32 4.85 1.01
C LEU A 55 11.32 4.56 -0.12
N ASN A 56 11.02 5.03 -1.32
CA ASN A 56 11.89 4.86 -2.48
C ASN A 56 13.24 5.59 -2.32
N CYS A 57 13.33 6.58 -1.41
CA CYS A 57 14.60 7.23 -1.10
C CYS A 57 15.55 6.29 -0.36
N TYR A 58 15.03 5.28 0.31
CA TYR A 58 15.83 4.34 1.11
C TYR A 58 16.00 2.99 0.44
N LEU A 59 15.04 2.59 -0.38
CA LEU A 59 15.00 1.25 -0.97
C LEU A 59 14.64 1.32 -2.46
N ASP A 60 15.31 0.49 -3.25
CA ASP A 60 14.93 0.30 -4.65
C ASP A 60 13.53 -0.32 -4.71
N MET A 61 12.76 0.11 -5.68
CA MET A 61 11.34 -0.21 -5.79
C MET A 61 10.98 -0.56 -7.22
N GLU A 62 10.45 -1.77 -7.43
CA GLU A 62 9.97 -2.20 -8.73
C GLU A 62 8.46 -2.18 -8.75
N VAL A 63 7.88 -1.58 -9.78
CA VAL A 63 6.43 -1.40 -9.88
C VAL A 63 5.89 -2.17 -11.09
N SER A 64 4.76 -2.84 -10.91
CA SER A 64 4.09 -3.58 -11.97
C SER A 64 2.58 -3.46 -11.87
N GLU A 65 1.92 -3.31 -13.02
CA GLU A 65 0.46 -3.30 -13.11
C GLU A 65 -0.11 -4.69 -13.40
N ASP A 66 0.70 -5.55 -14.04
CA ASP A 66 0.26 -6.88 -14.48
C ASP A 66 0.96 -8.03 -13.73
N GLY A 67 1.97 -7.72 -12.91
CA GLY A 67 2.74 -8.75 -12.22
C GLY A 67 3.79 -9.43 -13.07
N GLU A 68 3.94 -9.04 -14.32
CA GLU A 68 4.91 -9.62 -15.26
C GLU A 68 5.97 -8.63 -15.69
N SER A 69 5.56 -7.40 -16.02
CA SER A 69 6.45 -6.33 -16.47
C SER A 69 6.73 -5.39 -15.31
N TRP A 70 8.00 -5.28 -14.91
CA TRP A 70 8.43 -4.51 -13.75
C TRP A 70 9.30 -3.34 -14.17
N THR A 71 9.08 -2.18 -13.58
CA THR A 71 9.89 -0.97 -13.82
C THR A 71 10.58 -0.58 -12.51
N LEU A 72 11.90 -0.51 -12.55
CA LEU A 72 12.71 -0.13 -11.39
C LEU A 72 12.71 1.39 -11.20
N ASN A 73 12.44 1.81 -9.99
CA ASN A 73 12.57 3.21 -9.56
C ASN A 73 11.94 4.22 -10.52
N LEU A 74 10.61 4.13 -10.67
CA LEU A 74 9.86 5.10 -11.47
C LEU A 74 10.16 6.53 -11.03
N ALA A 75 10.15 7.46 -11.98
CA ALA A 75 10.20 8.89 -11.66
C ALA A 75 9.04 9.23 -10.72
N PRO A 76 9.22 10.19 -9.79
CA PRO A 76 8.18 10.51 -8.80
C PRO A 76 6.79 10.77 -9.41
N GLU A 77 6.72 11.49 -10.53
CA GLU A 77 5.45 11.78 -11.19
C GLU A 77 4.81 10.51 -11.78
N ALA A 78 5.63 9.59 -12.30
CA ALA A 78 5.14 8.33 -12.85
C ALA A 78 4.64 7.42 -11.73
N LEU A 79 5.32 7.38 -10.59
CA LEU A 79 4.89 6.61 -9.42
C LEU A 79 3.56 7.16 -8.88
N GLU A 80 3.45 8.48 -8.76
CA GLU A 80 2.20 9.13 -8.34
C GLU A 80 1.06 8.76 -9.26
N GLN A 81 1.25 8.84 -10.58
CA GLN A 81 0.24 8.49 -11.57
C GLN A 81 -0.17 7.03 -11.47
N ALA A 82 0.79 6.12 -11.28
CA ALA A 82 0.50 4.70 -11.14
C ALA A 82 -0.37 4.42 -9.92
N ILE A 83 -0.01 4.99 -8.76
CA ILE A 83 -0.77 4.80 -7.52
C ILE A 83 -2.16 5.42 -7.64
N SER A 84 -2.24 6.64 -8.17
CA SER A 84 -3.50 7.36 -8.32
C SER A 84 -4.48 6.64 -9.24
N ALA A 85 -3.97 6.01 -10.31
CA ALA A 85 -4.81 5.27 -11.25
C ALA A 85 -5.56 4.12 -10.55
N TYR A 86 -4.94 3.49 -9.54
CA TYR A 86 -5.57 2.40 -8.80
C TYR A 86 -6.41 2.87 -7.64
N MET A 87 -5.90 3.78 -6.82
CA MET A 87 -6.59 4.22 -5.61
C MET A 87 -7.76 5.16 -5.88
N ASN A 88 -7.81 5.81 -7.03
CA ASN A 88 -8.89 6.73 -7.38
C ASN A 88 -9.97 6.09 -8.27
N GLY A 89 -10.17 4.79 -8.13
CA GLY A 89 -11.22 4.08 -8.85
C GLY A 89 -10.77 3.57 -10.21
N GLY A 90 -9.54 3.08 -10.30
CA GLY A 90 -8.99 2.51 -11.52
C GLY A 90 -9.71 1.25 -12.01
N PRO A 91 -9.09 0.48 -12.92
CA PRO A 91 -9.74 -0.72 -13.49
C PRO A 91 -10.26 -1.67 -12.42
N THR A 92 -11.50 -2.11 -12.56
CA THR A 92 -12.14 -3.02 -11.61
C THR A 92 -11.30 -4.29 -11.42
N ASN A 93 -11.12 -4.68 -10.15
CA ASN A 93 -10.33 -5.86 -9.76
C ASN A 93 -8.84 -5.77 -10.11
N ALA A 94 -8.34 -4.59 -10.45
CA ALA A 94 -6.92 -4.39 -10.73
C ALA A 94 -6.15 -4.14 -9.44
N MET A 95 -4.90 -4.59 -9.41
CA MET A 95 -3.99 -4.37 -8.30
C MET A 95 -2.69 -3.80 -8.82
N LEU A 96 -2.11 -2.86 -8.07
CA LEU A 96 -0.77 -2.37 -8.33
C LEU A 96 0.19 -3.08 -7.39
N TYR A 97 1.28 -3.59 -7.95
CA TYR A 97 2.29 -4.32 -7.19
C TYR A 97 3.56 -3.48 -7.07
N VAL A 98 4.08 -3.38 -5.86
CA VAL A 98 5.35 -2.71 -5.57
C VAL A 98 6.25 -3.71 -4.88
N PHE A 99 7.36 -4.07 -5.52
CA PHE A 99 8.27 -5.07 -5.00
C PHE A 99 9.56 -4.43 -4.52
N LEU A 100 9.90 -4.71 -3.27
CA LEU A 100 11.15 -4.30 -2.64
C LEU A 100 12.06 -5.53 -2.66
N ARG A 101 12.84 -5.67 -3.72
CA ARG A 101 13.57 -6.91 -4.02
C ARG A 101 14.56 -7.29 -2.91
N LEU A 102 15.36 -6.36 -2.44
CA LEU A 102 16.37 -6.64 -1.41
C LEU A 102 15.74 -7.02 -0.08
N GLU A 103 14.53 -6.50 0.20
CA GLU A 103 13.79 -6.81 1.42
C GLU A 103 12.90 -8.03 1.27
N LYS A 104 12.74 -8.54 0.05
CA LYS A 104 11.80 -9.62 -0.29
C LYS A 104 10.40 -9.34 0.24
N THR A 105 9.95 -8.10 0.06
CA THR A 105 8.63 -7.63 0.50
C THR A 105 7.82 -7.18 -0.70
N LEU A 106 6.57 -7.60 -0.76
CA LEU A 106 5.63 -7.17 -1.78
C LEU A 106 4.57 -6.28 -1.17
N ILE A 107 4.38 -5.10 -1.76
CA ILE A 107 3.32 -4.17 -1.38
C ILE A 107 2.23 -4.26 -2.44
N VAL A 108 0.99 -4.41 -2.02
CA VAL A 108 -0.17 -4.51 -2.92
C VAL A 108 -1.12 -3.36 -2.64
N ILE A 109 -1.53 -2.68 -3.71
CA ILE A 109 -2.51 -1.59 -3.65
C ILE A 109 -3.72 -2.00 -4.48
N ASP A 110 -4.88 -2.08 -3.82
CA ASP A 110 -6.14 -2.42 -4.48
C ASP A 110 -6.83 -1.16 -5.02
N TRP A 111 -7.66 -1.35 -6.03
CA TRP A 111 -8.36 -0.26 -6.71
C TRP A 111 -9.43 0.43 -5.86
N ASP A 112 -10.01 -0.25 -4.87
CA ASP A 112 -11.11 0.28 -4.05
C ASP A 112 -10.79 0.30 -2.56
N SER A 113 -9.52 0.31 -2.19
CA SER A 113 -9.08 0.15 -0.81
C SER A 113 -8.74 1.49 -0.16
N THR A 114 -8.92 1.55 1.17
CA THR A 114 -8.42 2.65 2.00
C THR A 114 -7.08 2.30 2.64
N ASN A 115 -6.47 1.19 2.22
CA ASN A 115 -5.24 0.69 2.78
C ASN A 115 -4.33 0.08 1.71
N MET A 116 -3.10 -0.23 2.10
CA MET A 116 -2.22 -1.05 1.31
C MET A 116 -1.65 -2.15 2.18
N THR A 117 -1.25 -3.27 1.57
CA THR A 117 -0.82 -4.47 2.28
C THR A 117 0.66 -4.73 2.01
N LEU A 118 1.42 -5.03 3.08
CA LEU A 118 2.84 -5.39 2.99
C LEU A 118 2.99 -6.87 3.31
N TYR A 119 3.46 -7.65 2.35
CA TYR A 119 3.70 -9.07 2.54
C TYR A 119 5.17 -9.33 2.84
N ASN A 120 5.44 -10.04 3.92
CA ASN A 120 6.77 -10.48 4.33
C ASN A 120 7.75 -9.35 4.71
N PRO A 121 7.31 -8.29 5.41
CA PRO A 121 8.27 -7.24 5.82
C PRO A 121 9.14 -7.70 6.99
N SER A 122 10.39 -7.25 7.02
CA SER A 122 11.27 -7.42 8.16
C SER A 122 10.92 -6.41 9.26
N GLU A 123 11.41 -6.64 10.47
CA GLU A 123 11.22 -5.67 11.56
C GLU A 123 11.86 -4.33 11.23
N THR A 124 13.03 -4.33 10.60
CA THR A 124 13.71 -3.11 10.20
C THR A 124 12.87 -2.32 9.19
N LEU A 125 12.29 -3.00 8.22
CA LEU A 125 11.41 -2.36 7.24
C LEU A 125 10.15 -1.82 7.91
N LEU A 126 9.55 -2.58 8.82
CA LEU A 126 8.35 -2.14 9.55
C LEU A 126 8.62 -0.88 10.36
N GLU A 127 9.78 -0.78 11.01
CA GLU A 127 10.16 0.42 11.76
C GLU A 127 10.23 1.63 10.83
N LEU A 128 10.85 1.49 9.67
CA LEU A 128 10.95 2.58 8.69
C LEU A 128 9.56 2.97 8.19
N VAL A 129 8.73 1.99 7.84
CA VAL A 129 7.38 2.26 7.34
C VAL A 129 6.55 2.99 8.41
N ARG A 130 6.64 2.57 9.68
CA ARG A 130 5.93 3.24 10.77
C ARG A 130 6.33 4.71 10.89
N GLU A 131 7.62 5.00 10.76
CA GLU A 131 8.11 6.38 10.79
C GLU A 131 7.56 7.22 9.63
N LEU A 132 7.38 6.60 8.47
CA LEU A 132 6.90 7.29 7.27
C LEU A 132 5.38 7.49 7.27
N VAL A 133 4.61 6.55 7.85
CA VAL A 133 3.15 6.62 7.79
C VAL A 133 2.53 7.49 8.89
N VAL A 134 3.15 7.55 10.07
CA VAL A 134 2.60 8.31 11.21
C VAL A 134 2.38 9.78 10.90
N PRO A 135 3.33 10.50 10.28
CA PRO A 135 3.09 11.91 9.91
C PRO A 135 1.94 12.11 8.92
N GLU A 136 1.55 11.06 8.19
CA GLU A 136 0.43 11.12 7.25
C GLU A 136 -0.90 10.77 7.91
N GLY A 137 -0.89 10.48 9.21
CA GLY A 137 -2.11 10.04 9.90
C GLY A 137 -2.47 8.61 9.57
N LEU A 138 -1.51 7.80 9.17
CA LEU A 138 -1.70 6.39 8.87
C LEU A 138 -1.01 5.53 9.94
N TYR A 139 -1.38 4.26 9.96
CA TYR A 139 -0.88 3.30 10.94
C TYR A 139 -0.52 1.98 10.27
N VAL A 140 0.36 1.20 10.92
CA VAL A 140 0.69 -0.15 10.49
C VAL A 140 0.19 -1.12 11.54
N TRP A 141 -0.58 -2.12 11.13
CA TRP A 141 -1.07 -3.14 12.07
C TRP A 141 -1.10 -4.50 11.40
N LYS A 142 -1.08 -5.54 12.23
CA LYS A 142 -1.13 -6.94 11.77
C LYS A 142 -2.49 -7.53 12.08
N PRO A 143 -3.18 -8.09 11.05
CA PRO A 143 -4.47 -8.75 11.24
C PRO A 143 -4.36 -9.98 12.15
#